data_7ae4457a4d668a7f1a645a9143d77fb9
#
_entry.id   7ae4457a4d668a7f1a645a9143d77fb9
#
_cell.length_a   1.000
_cell.length_b   1.000
_cell.length_c   1.000
_cell.angle_alpha   90.00
_cell.angle_beta   90.00
_cell.angle_gamma   90.00
#
_symmetry.space_group_name_H-M   'P 1'
#
loop_
_entity.id
_entity.type
_entity.pdbx_description
1 polymer ?
#
loop_
_entity_poly.entity_id
_entity_poly.type
_entity_poly.pdbx_seq_one_letter_code
_entity_poly.pdbx_strand_id
1 'polypeptide(L)'
;MAASSSFLALLCFLSLILNVSHCKTLKRDVKALNEIKASLGWRVVYAWVGDDPCGDGDLPAWSGVTCSIQGDYRVVTELEVYAVSIVGPFPTAVTSLLDLTRLYLSFNSFKGEIPRELANLPELRYLYLHENRFTGRIPAELGNLPNLRHLDVGNNHLVGTIRELIRLEGSFPALRNVYLNNNYLTGGIPAQLANLTNLEILYLSYNKMSGTIPAGLAHIPRLTYLYLDHNQFSGRIPDVLYKHPFLKEMYIEVNGFRPGVKPIGAHKVLELSDSEFLF
;
A
#
# COMPACT_ATOMS: atom_id res chain seq x y z
N MET A 1 1.67 -6.29 -57.94
CA MET A 1 1.77 -7.29 -56.85
C MET A 1 1.93 -6.65 -55.44
N ALA A 2 1.56 -5.41 -55.23
CA ALA A 2 1.72 -4.71 -53.96
C ALA A 2 0.43 -4.61 -53.11
N ALA A 3 -0.74 -5.01 -53.65
CA ALA A 3 -2.05 -4.91 -52.95
C ALA A 3 -2.34 -6.09 -52.00
N SER A 4 -1.65 -7.23 -52.15
CA SER A 4 -1.90 -8.45 -51.38
C SER A 4 -1.34 -8.40 -49.94
N SER A 5 -0.21 -7.71 -49.74
CA SER A 5 0.46 -7.63 -48.43
C SER A 5 -0.27 -6.75 -47.42
N SER A 6 -0.86 -5.63 -47.89
CA SER A 6 -1.61 -4.72 -47.04
C SER A 6 -2.96 -5.30 -46.56
N PHE A 7 -3.58 -6.14 -47.43
CA PHE A 7 -4.85 -6.80 -47.07
C PHE A 7 -4.67 -7.92 -46.04
N LEU A 8 -3.54 -8.69 -46.15
CA LEU A 8 -3.21 -9.69 -45.11
C LEU A 8 -2.86 -9.04 -43.77
N ALA A 9 -2.12 -7.93 -43.79
CA ALA A 9 -1.80 -7.20 -42.55
C ALA A 9 -3.05 -6.63 -41.88
N LEU A 10 -4.01 -6.11 -42.67
CA LEU A 10 -5.28 -5.60 -42.17
C LEU A 10 -6.17 -6.72 -41.61
N LEU A 11 -6.21 -7.90 -42.25
CA LEU A 11 -6.91 -9.09 -41.77
C LEU A 11 -6.28 -9.64 -40.48
N CYS A 12 -4.94 -9.67 -40.36
CA CYS A 12 -4.28 -10.04 -39.11
C CYS A 12 -4.53 -9.03 -37.99
N PHE A 13 -4.58 -7.73 -38.28
CA PHE A 13 -4.93 -6.70 -37.30
C PHE A 13 -6.39 -6.79 -36.88
N LEU A 14 -7.32 -7.02 -37.81
CA LEU A 14 -8.74 -7.26 -37.52
C LEU A 14 -8.96 -8.55 -36.72
N SER A 15 -8.24 -9.63 -37.00
CA SER A 15 -8.33 -10.87 -36.24
C SER A 15 -7.76 -10.75 -34.84
N LEU A 16 -6.72 -9.94 -34.62
CA LEU A 16 -6.20 -9.60 -33.29
C LEU A 16 -7.20 -8.76 -32.50
N ILE A 17 -7.84 -7.77 -33.13
CA ILE A 17 -8.86 -6.93 -32.48
C ILE A 17 -10.11 -7.75 -32.18
N LEU A 18 -10.55 -8.66 -33.05
CA LEU A 18 -11.71 -9.52 -32.85
C LEU A 18 -11.46 -10.61 -31.78
N ASN A 19 -10.21 -11.10 -31.65
CA ASN A 19 -9.84 -12.05 -30.59
C ASN A 19 -9.79 -11.40 -29.20
N VAL A 20 -9.44 -10.13 -29.10
CA VAL A 20 -9.42 -9.41 -27.82
C VAL A 20 -10.81 -9.23 -27.24
N SER A 21 -11.86 -9.12 -28.08
CA SER A 21 -13.25 -8.99 -27.65
C SER A 21 -13.88 -10.29 -27.09
N HIS A 22 -13.19 -11.43 -27.23
CA HIS A 22 -13.72 -12.73 -26.79
C HIS A 22 -12.96 -13.37 -25.62
N CYS A 23 -11.89 -12.74 -25.12
CA CYS A 23 -11.20 -13.22 -23.92
C CYS A 23 -12.09 -13.04 -22.69
N LYS A 24 -12.50 -14.16 -22.09
CA LYS A 24 -13.30 -14.15 -20.84
C LYS A 24 -12.42 -13.97 -19.61
N THR A 25 -13.02 -13.41 -18.58
CA THR A 25 -12.38 -13.37 -17.25
C THR A 25 -12.09 -14.78 -16.75
N LEU A 26 -10.93 -14.98 -16.15
CA LEU A 26 -10.52 -16.25 -15.56
C LEU A 26 -11.57 -16.70 -14.52
N LYS A 27 -12.03 -17.95 -14.60
CA LYS A 27 -13.10 -18.46 -13.72
C LYS A 27 -12.79 -18.29 -12.22
N ARG A 28 -11.52 -18.39 -11.83
CA ARG A 28 -11.07 -18.12 -10.47
C ARG A 28 -11.45 -16.71 -10.03
N ASP A 29 -11.17 -15.72 -10.87
CA ASP A 29 -11.39 -14.29 -10.57
C ASP A 29 -12.88 -13.95 -10.61
N VAL A 30 -13.65 -14.53 -11.55
CA VAL A 30 -15.11 -14.40 -11.57
C VAL A 30 -15.72 -14.90 -10.26
N LYS A 31 -15.29 -16.08 -9.78
CA LYS A 31 -15.75 -16.63 -8.51
C LYS A 31 -15.40 -15.72 -7.34
N ALA A 32 -14.14 -15.29 -7.25
CA ALA A 32 -13.66 -14.40 -6.18
C ALA A 32 -14.45 -13.08 -6.15
N LEU A 33 -14.64 -12.44 -7.30
CA LEU A 33 -15.38 -11.17 -7.38
C LEU A 33 -16.87 -11.33 -7.04
N ASN A 34 -17.51 -12.45 -7.38
CA ASN A 34 -18.88 -12.71 -6.96
C ASN A 34 -18.99 -12.90 -5.43
N GLU A 35 -18.03 -13.58 -4.80
CA GLU A 35 -17.95 -13.70 -3.34
C GLU A 35 -17.71 -12.34 -2.68
N ILE A 36 -16.81 -11.51 -3.24
CA ILE A 36 -16.60 -10.13 -2.80
C ILE A 36 -17.89 -9.33 -2.90
N LYS A 37 -18.56 -9.36 -4.06
CA LYS A 37 -19.85 -8.70 -4.31
C LYS A 37 -20.89 -9.07 -3.25
N ALA A 38 -21.01 -10.34 -2.93
CA ALA A 38 -21.92 -10.83 -1.90
C ALA A 38 -21.56 -10.29 -0.50
N SER A 39 -20.27 -10.17 -0.19
CA SER A 39 -19.80 -9.66 1.12
C SER A 39 -19.93 -8.13 1.27
N LEU A 40 -19.82 -7.39 0.17
CA LEU A 40 -19.92 -5.92 0.16
C LEU A 40 -21.38 -5.42 0.14
N GLY A 41 -22.31 -6.28 -0.25
CA GLY A 41 -23.74 -6.03 -0.24
C GLY A 41 -24.23 -5.07 -1.32
N TRP A 42 -25.42 -4.50 -1.14
CA TRP A 42 -26.15 -3.74 -2.16
C TRP A 42 -25.40 -2.53 -2.73
N ARG A 43 -24.42 -1.97 -2.00
CA ARG A 43 -23.68 -0.77 -2.42
C ARG A 43 -22.89 -0.95 -3.72
N VAL A 44 -22.43 -2.15 -4.02
CA VAL A 44 -21.69 -2.45 -5.26
C VAL A 44 -22.57 -3.17 -6.30
N VAL A 45 -23.72 -3.72 -5.89
CA VAL A 45 -24.57 -4.54 -6.78
C VAL A 45 -25.01 -3.78 -8.04
N TYR A 46 -25.29 -2.48 -7.91
CA TYR A 46 -25.72 -1.65 -9.04
C TYR A 46 -24.60 -1.32 -10.04
N ALA A 47 -23.35 -1.34 -9.59
CA ALA A 47 -22.18 -1.03 -10.40
C ALA A 47 -21.52 -2.29 -10.99
N TRP A 48 -21.84 -3.46 -10.42
CA TRP A 48 -21.29 -4.77 -10.80
C TRP A 48 -22.36 -5.61 -11.48
N VAL A 49 -22.68 -5.27 -12.73
CA VAL A 49 -23.72 -5.88 -13.54
C VAL A 49 -23.09 -6.76 -14.63
N GLY A 50 -23.80 -7.84 -15.02
CA GLY A 50 -23.31 -8.81 -15.99
C GLY A 50 -22.52 -9.95 -15.37
N ASP A 51 -22.20 -10.94 -16.18
CA ASP A 51 -21.56 -12.18 -15.74
C ASP A 51 -20.03 -12.15 -15.85
N ASP A 52 -19.48 -11.22 -16.65
CA ASP A 52 -18.03 -11.07 -16.84
C ASP A 52 -17.51 -9.78 -16.17
N PRO A 53 -16.78 -9.89 -15.05
CA PRO A 53 -16.25 -8.73 -14.33
C PRO A 53 -15.32 -7.84 -15.14
N CYS A 54 -14.64 -8.38 -16.14
CA CYS A 54 -13.77 -7.62 -17.03
C CYS A 54 -14.51 -7.05 -18.26
N GLY A 55 -15.84 -7.25 -18.34
CA GLY A 55 -16.67 -6.88 -19.48
C GLY A 55 -16.66 -7.93 -20.60
N ASP A 56 -17.68 -7.99 -21.42
CA ASP A 56 -17.84 -9.00 -22.47
C ASP A 56 -17.99 -8.41 -23.88
N GLY A 57 -17.80 -7.12 -24.02
CA GLY A 57 -17.99 -6.38 -25.26
C GLY A 57 -19.35 -5.68 -25.34
N ASP A 58 -20.40 -6.27 -24.77
CA ASP A 58 -21.73 -5.67 -24.65
C ASP A 58 -21.86 -4.85 -23.36
N LEU A 59 -21.25 -5.32 -22.27
CA LEU A 59 -21.19 -4.63 -20.99
C LEU A 59 -19.75 -4.24 -20.65
N PRO A 60 -19.56 -3.07 -20.03
CA PRO A 60 -18.25 -2.65 -19.53
C PRO A 60 -17.78 -3.54 -18.36
N ALA A 61 -16.50 -3.45 -18.02
CA ALA A 61 -15.97 -4.03 -16.80
C ALA A 61 -16.73 -3.50 -15.57
N TRP A 62 -16.79 -4.29 -14.51
CA TRP A 62 -17.38 -3.86 -13.24
C TRP A 62 -16.61 -2.64 -12.68
N SER A 63 -17.34 -1.67 -12.17
CA SER A 63 -16.75 -0.43 -11.67
C SER A 63 -15.67 -0.71 -10.64
N GLY A 64 -14.47 -0.16 -10.84
CA GLY A 64 -13.31 -0.38 -9.99
C GLY A 64 -12.60 -1.71 -10.19
N VAL A 65 -12.98 -2.50 -11.20
CA VAL A 65 -12.26 -3.71 -11.61
C VAL A 65 -11.44 -3.40 -12.85
N THR A 66 -10.12 -3.56 -12.75
CA THR A 66 -9.19 -3.44 -13.88
C THR A 66 -8.59 -4.80 -14.20
N CYS A 67 -8.56 -5.12 -15.47
CA CYS A 67 -8.08 -6.41 -15.95
C CYS A 67 -6.96 -6.26 -16.97
N SER A 68 -6.11 -7.28 -17.07
CA SER A 68 -5.13 -7.43 -18.14
C SER A 68 -5.29 -8.77 -18.85
N ILE A 69 -4.79 -8.85 -20.07
CA ILE A 69 -4.80 -10.07 -20.86
C ILE A 69 -3.63 -10.95 -20.43
N GLN A 70 -3.91 -12.23 -20.18
CA GLN A 70 -2.91 -13.24 -19.87
C GLN A 70 -3.24 -14.51 -20.67
N GLY A 71 -2.54 -14.71 -21.79
CA GLY A 71 -2.87 -15.76 -22.75
C GLY A 71 -4.28 -15.58 -23.31
N ASP A 72 -5.12 -16.59 -23.17
CA ASP A 72 -6.50 -16.61 -23.70
C ASP A 72 -7.55 -16.06 -22.71
N TYR A 73 -7.11 -15.51 -21.56
CA TYR A 73 -8.00 -15.03 -20.50
C TYR A 73 -7.68 -13.59 -20.12
N ARG A 74 -8.65 -12.96 -19.48
CA ARG A 74 -8.44 -11.74 -18.70
C ARG A 74 -8.31 -12.08 -17.22
N VAL A 75 -7.36 -11.48 -16.53
CA VAL A 75 -7.15 -11.60 -15.09
C VAL A 75 -7.33 -10.26 -14.42
N VAL A 76 -7.85 -10.27 -13.21
CA VAL A 76 -8.02 -9.04 -12.41
C VAL A 76 -6.69 -8.60 -11.85
N THR A 77 -6.26 -7.40 -12.20
CA THR A 77 -5.00 -6.81 -11.76
C THR A 77 -5.17 -5.66 -10.77
N GLU A 78 -6.33 -4.99 -10.78
CA GLU A 78 -6.62 -3.95 -9.81
C GLU A 78 -8.07 -4.07 -9.33
N LEU A 79 -8.27 -3.83 -8.04
CA LEU A 79 -9.60 -3.77 -7.42
C LEU A 79 -9.68 -2.50 -6.57
N GLU A 80 -10.59 -1.59 -6.96
CA GLU A 80 -10.80 -0.30 -6.32
C GLU A 80 -12.26 -0.19 -5.85
N VAL A 81 -12.48 -0.30 -4.55
CA VAL A 81 -13.77 -0.12 -3.88
C VAL A 81 -13.58 0.87 -2.75
N TYR A 82 -13.54 2.15 -3.08
CA TYR A 82 -13.26 3.21 -2.12
C TYR A 82 -14.42 4.22 -2.02
N ALA A 83 -14.57 4.84 -0.86
CA ALA A 83 -15.53 5.91 -0.58
C ALA A 83 -17.01 5.54 -0.89
N VAL A 84 -17.36 4.25 -0.75
CA VAL A 84 -18.73 3.75 -1.00
C VAL A 84 -19.46 3.37 0.27
N SER A 85 -18.93 3.79 1.42
CA SER A 85 -19.52 3.63 2.76
C SER A 85 -19.83 2.16 3.12
N ILE A 86 -18.99 1.22 2.70
CA ILE A 86 -19.14 -0.20 3.05
C ILE A 86 -18.88 -0.39 4.55
N VAL A 87 -19.73 -1.19 5.18
CA VAL A 87 -19.62 -1.59 6.59
C VAL A 87 -19.57 -3.11 6.66
N GLY A 88 -18.49 -3.65 7.21
CA GLY A 88 -18.34 -5.10 7.34
C GLY A 88 -16.90 -5.52 7.60
N PRO A 89 -16.64 -6.82 7.62
CA PRO A 89 -15.27 -7.33 7.66
C PRO A 89 -14.57 -7.17 6.31
N PHE A 90 -13.26 -7.36 6.32
CA PHE A 90 -12.47 -7.44 5.09
C PHE A 90 -13.02 -8.55 4.17
N PRO A 91 -13.20 -8.30 2.86
CA PRO A 91 -13.68 -9.30 1.90
C PRO A 91 -12.57 -10.31 1.57
N THR A 92 -12.47 -11.40 2.34
CA THR A 92 -11.35 -12.35 2.28
C THR A 92 -11.16 -13.01 0.91
N ALA A 93 -12.22 -13.12 0.09
CA ALA A 93 -12.12 -13.66 -1.27
C ALA A 93 -11.17 -12.85 -2.18
N VAL A 94 -10.80 -11.62 -1.81
CA VAL A 94 -9.74 -10.83 -2.49
C VAL A 94 -8.44 -11.62 -2.58
N THR A 95 -8.11 -12.44 -1.59
CA THR A 95 -6.87 -13.24 -1.56
C THR A 95 -6.81 -14.34 -2.63
N SER A 96 -7.90 -14.57 -3.35
CA SER A 96 -7.96 -15.47 -4.50
C SER A 96 -7.63 -14.79 -5.84
N LEU A 97 -7.51 -13.46 -5.87
CA LEU A 97 -7.14 -12.68 -7.07
C LEU A 97 -5.62 -12.66 -7.21
N LEU A 98 -5.02 -13.78 -7.64
CA LEU A 98 -3.56 -13.99 -7.56
C LEU A 98 -2.73 -13.06 -8.45
N ASP A 99 -3.34 -12.45 -9.46
CA ASP A 99 -2.67 -11.49 -10.36
C ASP A 99 -2.86 -10.03 -9.93
N LEU A 100 -3.42 -9.84 -8.72
CA LEU A 100 -3.72 -8.51 -8.20
C LEU A 100 -2.43 -7.74 -7.90
N THR A 101 -2.29 -6.57 -8.52
CA THR A 101 -1.17 -5.65 -8.31
C THR A 101 -1.55 -4.46 -7.42
N ARG A 102 -2.84 -4.08 -7.42
CA ARG A 102 -3.36 -2.98 -6.62
C ARG A 102 -4.67 -3.35 -5.95
N LEU A 103 -4.73 -3.13 -4.63
CA LEU A 103 -5.95 -3.23 -3.84
C LEU A 103 -6.22 -1.89 -3.16
N TYR A 104 -7.37 -1.28 -3.45
CA TYR A 104 -7.78 -0.02 -2.87
C TYR A 104 -9.16 -0.15 -2.22
N LEU A 105 -9.20 -0.27 -0.88
CA LEU A 105 -10.42 -0.41 -0.07
C LEU A 105 -10.61 0.75 0.92
N SER A 106 -9.92 1.87 0.70
CA SER A 106 -9.89 3.01 1.62
C SER A 106 -11.18 3.81 1.65
N PHE A 107 -11.32 4.68 2.67
CA PHE A 107 -12.50 5.54 2.87
C PHE A 107 -13.81 4.76 2.97
N ASN A 108 -13.80 3.68 3.78
CA ASN A 108 -14.96 2.86 4.09
C ASN A 108 -15.13 2.69 5.61
N SER A 109 -15.89 1.73 6.03
CA SER A 109 -16.04 1.32 7.44
C SER A 109 -15.75 -0.17 7.61
N PHE A 110 -14.74 -0.68 6.91
CA PHE A 110 -14.26 -2.04 7.14
C PHE A 110 -13.74 -2.18 8.57
N LYS A 111 -14.04 -3.31 9.21
CA LYS A 111 -13.70 -3.58 10.61
C LYS A 111 -13.14 -4.98 10.80
N GLY A 112 -12.62 -5.23 12.02
CA GLY A 112 -11.92 -6.48 12.33
C GLY A 112 -10.46 -6.41 11.91
N GLU A 113 -9.81 -7.53 11.85
CA GLU A 113 -8.38 -7.61 11.55
C GLU A 113 -8.08 -7.59 10.05
N ILE A 114 -6.92 -7.10 9.68
CA ILE A 114 -6.37 -7.25 8.33
C ILE A 114 -5.95 -8.71 8.18
N PRO A 115 -6.45 -9.44 7.16
CA PRO A 115 -6.14 -10.86 7.03
C PRO A 115 -4.68 -11.09 6.62
N ARG A 116 -4.00 -11.99 7.31
CA ARG A 116 -2.61 -12.39 6.99
C ARG A 116 -2.49 -13.04 5.60
N GLU A 117 -3.57 -13.62 5.11
CA GLU A 117 -3.67 -14.28 3.80
C GLU A 117 -3.43 -13.30 2.63
N LEU A 118 -3.49 -11.97 2.86
CA LEU A 118 -3.03 -10.98 1.87
C LEU A 118 -1.57 -11.19 1.44
N ALA A 119 -0.76 -11.78 2.31
CA ALA A 119 0.61 -12.16 1.99
C ALA A 119 0.73 -13.24 0.90
N ASN A 120 -0.37 -13.89 0.53
CA ASN A 120 -0.42 -14.87 -0.56
C ASN A 120 -0.61 -14.26 -1.95
N LEU A 121 -0.66 -12.91 -2.06
CA LEU A 121 -0.80 -12.20 -3.34
C LEU A 121 0.58 -11.84 -3.91
N PRO A 122 1.18 -12.66 -4.78
CA PRO A 122 2.58 -12.53 -5.16
C PRO A 122 2.87 -11.27 -5.98
N GLU A 123 1.87 -10.77 -6.72
CA GLU A 123 2.02 -9.61 -7.59
C GLU A 123 1.63 -8.29 -6.92
N LEU A 124 1.18 -8.31 -5.66
CA LEU A 124 0.67 -7.11 -4.98
C LEU A 124 1.79 -6.07 -4.80
N ARG A 125 1.54 -4.86 -5.32
CA ARG A 125 2.47 -3.73 -5.29
C ARG A 125 1.94 -2.56 -4.47
N TYR A 126 0.62 -2.39 -4.44
CA TYR A 126 -0.03 -1.26 -3.80
C TYR A 126 -1.20 -1.75 -2.95
N LEU A 127 -1.11 -1.52 -1.63
CA LEU A 127 -2.15 -1.89 -0.67
C LEU A 127 -2.62 -0.63 0.06
N TYR A 128 -3.87 -0.21 -0.20
CA TYR A 128 -4.51 0.94 0.41
C TYR A 128 -5.71 0.50 1.24
N LEU A 129 -5.58 0.59 2.55
CA LEU A 129 -6.60 0.24 3.54
C LEU A 129 -6.89 1.40 4.50
N HIS A 130 -6.34 2.60 4.25
CA HIS A 130 -6.48 3.76 5.11
C HIS A 130 -7.93 4.25 5.21
N GLU A 131 -8.22 5.08 6.23
CA GLU A 131 -9.55 5.61 6.48
C GLU A 131 -10.62 4.50 6.60
N ASN A 132 -10.36 3.58 7.53
CA ASN A 132 -11.26 2.47 7.87
C ASN A 132 -11.35 2.28 9.39
N ARG A 133 -11.87 1.16 9.84
CA ARG A 133 -11.98 0.79 11.26
C ARG A 133 -11.28 -0.53 11.57
N PHE A 134 -10.20 -0.82 10.87
CA PHE A 134 -9.41 -2.03 11.12
C PHE A 134 -8.81 -2.02 12.51
N THR A 135 -8.82 -3.17 13.16
CA THR A 135 -8.32 -3.40 14.52
C THR A 135 -7.27 -4.51 14.51
N GLY A 136 -6.76 -4.85 15.68
CA GLY A 136 -5.73 -5.90 15.79
C GLY A 136 -4.37 -5.41 15.31
N ARG A 137 -3.47 -6.34 15.05
CA ARG A 137 -2.10 -6.05 14.61
C ARG A 137 -2.01 -6.03 13.09
N ILE A 138 -1.05 -5.29 12.56
CA ILE A 138 -0.68 -5.42 11.16
C ILE A 138 0.00 -6.78 10.99
N PRO A 139 -0.49 -7.66 10.09
CA PRO A 139 0.08 -9.00 9.94
C PRO A 139 1.55 -8.97 9.53
N ALA A 140 2.39 -9.66 10.29
CA ALA A 140 3.83 -9.76 10.00
C ALA A 140 4.10 -10.45 8.66
N GLU A 141 3.19 -11.31 8.23
CA GLU A 141 3.23 -12.05 6.96
C GLU A 141 3.26 -11.12 5.74
N LEU A 142 2.72 -9.88 5.85
CA LEU A 142 2.83 -8.88 4.77
C LEU A 142 4.28 -8.58 4.41
N GLY A 143 5.22 -8.77 5.36
CA GLY A 143 6.66 -8.67 5.10
C GLY A 143 7.18 -9.63 4.04
N ASN A 144 6.47 -10.71 3.76
CA ASN A 144 6.83 -11.71 2.75
C ASN A 144 6.43 -11.30 1.31
N LEU A 145 5.67 -10.21 1.14
CA LEU A 145 5.25 -9.76 -0.18
C LEU A 145 6.45 -9.24 -0.98
N PRO A 146 6.84 -9.94 -2.07
CA PRO A 146 8.09 -9.65 -2.77
C PRO A 146 8.03 -8.34 -3.56
N ASN A 147 6.83 -7.95 -3.99
CA ASN A 147 6.62 -6.84 -4.92
C ASN A 147 5.99 -5.61 -4.26
N LEU A 148 5.64 -5.66 -2.95
CA LEU A 148 4.94 -4.58 -2.28
C LEU A 148 5.81 -3.32 -2.22
N ARG A 149 5.32 -2.22 -2.80
CA ARG A 149 5.99 -0.91 -2.88
C ARG A 149 5.32 0.13 -2.00
N HIS A 150 4.03 0.00 -1.79
CA HIS A 150 3.24 0.96 -1.05
C HIS A 150 2.31 0.24 -0.08
N LEU A 151 2.45 0.54 1.20
CA LEU A 151 1.58 0.07 2.28
C LEU A 151 0.97 1.29 2.97
N ASP A 152 -0.35 1.42 2.87
CA ASP A 152 -1.09 2.47 3.54
C ASP A 152 -2.24 1.87 4.37
N VAL A 153 -2.05 1.90 5.68
CA VAL A 153 -3.04 1.50 6.68
C VAL A 153 -3.32 2.63 7.68
N GLY A 154 -2.99 3.86 7.30
CA GLY A 154 -3.24 5.05 8.10
C GLY A 154 -4.71 5.25 8.47
N ASN A 155 -4.98 6.02 9.51
CA ASN A 155 -6.35 6.33 9.96
C ASN A 155 -7.20 5.06 10.16
N ASN A 156 -6.77 4.22 11.12
CA ASN A 156 -7.44 3.00 11.54
C ASN A 156 -7.36 2.85 13.08
N HIS A 157 -7.66 1.69 13.61
CA HIS A 157 -7.58 1.37 15.05
C HIS A 157 -6.55 0.26 15.32
N LEU A 158 -5.48 0.23 14.52
CA LEU A 158 -4.45 -0.81 14.62
C LEU A 158 -3.59 -0.64 15.87
N VAL A 159 -3.18 -1.75 16.43
CA VAL A 159 -2.36 -1.84 17.66
C VAL A 159 -1.10 -2.66 17.42
N GLY A 160 -0.27 -2.80 18.44
CA GLY A 160 0.96 -3.60 18.37
C GLY A 160 2.17 -2.77 17.98
N THR A 161 3.20 -3.41 17.47
CA THR A 161 4.49 -2.79 17.19
C THR A 161 4.89 -3.00 15.73
N ILE A 162 5.60 -2.04 15.16
CA ILE A 162 6.16 -2.18 13.80
C ILE A 162 7.35 -3.15 13.75
N ARG A 163 7.91 -3.51 14.91
CA ARG A 163 8.99 -4.52 14.99
C ARG A 163 8.57 -5.87 14.42
N GLU A 164 7.31 -6.24 14.59
CA GLU A 164 6.80 -7.52 14.10
C GLU A 164 6.80 -7.58 12.58
N LEU A 165 6.53 -6.45 11.89
CA LEU A 165 6.52 -6.35 10.44
C LEU A 165 7.88 -6.61 9.77
N ILE A 166 8.96 -6.19 10.43
CA ILE A 166 10.32 -6.24 9.90
C ILE A 166 11.21 -7.19 10.69
N ARG A 167 10.60 -8.18 11.34
CA ARG A 167 11.32 -9.15 12.18
C ARG A 167 12.20 -10.10 11.38
N LEU A 168 11.77 -10.47 10.18
CA LEU A 168 12.49 -11.41 9.32
C LEU A 168 13.47 -10.65 8.42
N GLU A 169 14.66 -11.22 8.25
CA GLU A 169 15.61 -10.73 7.28
C GLU A 169 15.00 -10.81 5.86
N GLY A 170 15.19 -9.77 5.08
CA GLY A 170 14.60 -9.67 3.74
C GLY A 170 13.11 -9.31 3.70
N SER A 171 12.50 -8.94 4.84
CA SER A 171 11.11 -8.43 4.83
C SER A 171 10.99 -7.20 3.92
N PHE A 172 9.91 -7.18 3.12
CA PHE A 172 9.59 -6.05 2.24
C PHE A 172 10.70 -5.62 1.28
N PRO A 173 11.21 -6.49 0.41
CA PRO A 173 12.37 -6.18 -0.43
C PRO A 173 12.16 -5.02 -1.41
N ALA A 174 10.93 -4.68 -1.74
CA ALA A 174 10.59 -3.64 -2.71
C ALA A 174 9.92 -2.39 -2.09
N LEU A 175 9.71 -2.35 -0.76
CA LEU A 175 8.88 -1.34 -0.10
C LEU A 175 9.51 0.06 -0.19
N ARG A 176 8.68 1.03 -0.61
CA ARG A 176 9.08 2.43 -0.76
C ARG A 176 8.31 3.36 0.16
N ASN A 177 7.01 3.15 0.29
CA ASN A 177 6.16 4.07 1.02
C ASN A 177 5.38 3.32 2.09
N VAL A 178 5.48 3.80 3.33
CA VAL A 178 4.82 3.22 4.51
C VAL A 178 4.06 4.30 5.23
N TYR A 179 2.72 4.15 5.27
CA TYR A 179 1.82 5.05 5.99
C TYR A 179 1.10 4.26 7.07
N LEU A 180 1.46 4.53 8.32
CA LEU A 180 0.92 3.91 9.53
C LEU A 180 0.33 4.96 10.49
N ASN A 181 0.23 6.20 10.04
CA ASN A 181 -0.22 7.33 10.82
C ASN A 181 -1.64 7.14 11.39
N ASN A 182 -1.92 7.84 12.47
CA ASN A 182 -3.22 7.86 13.11
C ASN A 182 -3.77 6.44 13.40
N ASN A 183 -3.05 5.74 14.27
CA ASN A 183 -3.37 4.42 14.78
C ASN A 183 -3.05 4.37 16.29
N TYR A 184 -3.06 3.19 16.90
CA TYR A 184 -2.69 2.98 18.31
C TYR A 184 -1.40 2.16 18.44
N LEU A 185 -0.48 2.31 17.48
CA LEU A 185 0.78 1.58 17.47
C LEU A 185 1.66 2.02 18.65
N THR A 186 2.40 1.06 19.20
CA THR A 186 3.25 1.24 20.38
C THR A 186 4.68 0.77 20.11
N GLY A 187 5.55 0.91 21.13
CA GLY A 187 6.95 0.49 21.03
C GLY A 187 7.81 1.45 20.22
N GLY A 188 9.05 1.11 20.00
CA GLY A 188 10.02 1.95 19.31
C GLY A 188 10.14 1.63 17.81
N ILE A 189 10.86 2.51 17.11
CA ILE A 189 11.31 2.24 15.75
C ILE A 189 12.45 1.21 15.84
N PRO A 190 12.30 0.01 15.24
CA PRO A 190 13.34 -0.99 15.31
C PRO A 190 14.52 -0.65 14.39
N ALA A 191 15.74 -0.94 14.85
CA ALA A 191 16.95 -0.66 14.07
C ALA A 191 16.96 -1.37 12.71
N GLN A 192 16.30 -2.54 12.63
CA GLN A 192 16.16 -3.32 11.39
C GLN A 192 15.41 -2.58 10.28
N LEU A 193 14.67 -1.51 10.60
CA LEU A 193 14.03 -0.67 9.59
C LEU A 193 15.05 -0.07 8.60
N ALA A 194 16.30 0.09 9.03
CA ALA A 194 17.41 0.52 8.17
C ALA A 194 17.70 -0.45 7.01
N ASN A 195 17.23 -1.69 7.09
CA ASN A 195 17.40 -2.69 6.01
C ASN A 195 16.43 -2.47 4.84
N LEU A 196 15.42 -1.61 5.00
CA LEU A 196 14.49 -1.26 3.93
C LEU A 196 15.13 -0.21 2.99
N THR A 197 16.12 -0.64 2.21
CA THR A 197 16.98 0.25 1.40
C THR A 197 16.24 1.01 0.29
N ASN A 198 15.03 0.57 -0.07
CA ASN A 198 14.18 1.24 -1.05
C ASN A 198 13.21 2.26 -0.41
N LEU A 199 13.17 2.38 0.92
CA LEU A 199 12.20 3.22 1.62
C LEU A 199 12.44 4.70 1.31
N GLU A 200 11.38 5.38 0.89
CA GLU A 200 11.34 6.80 0.53
C GLU A 200 10.51 7.61 1.52
N ILE A 201 9.40 7.03 1.99
CA ILE A 201 8.45 7.69 2.90
C ILE A 201 8.18 6.77 4.10
N LEU A 202 8.36 7.31 5.30
CA LEU A 202 7.96 6.68 6.55
C LEU A 202 7.05 7.62 7.34
N TYR A 203 5.75 7.31 7.40
CA TYR A 203 4.76 8.12 8.07
C TYR A 203 4.21 7.40 9.30
N LEU A 204 4.67 7.79 10.50
CA LEU A 204 4.32 7.19 11.80
C LEU A 204 3.57 8.15 12.72
N SER A 205 3.26 9.37 12.28
CA SER A 205 2.63 10.41 13.09
C SER A 205 1.31 9.95 13.72
N TYR A 206 0.94 10.57 14.82
CA TYR A 206 -0.33 10.29 15.50
C TYR A 206 -0.46 8.81 15.92
N ASN A 207 0.50 8.35 16.76
CA ASN A 207 0.51 7.02 17.35
C ASN A 207 0.88 7.09 18.85
N LYS A 208 1.11 5.96 19.47
CA LYS A 208 1.60 5.84 20.87
C LYS A 208 3.02 5.26 20.91
N MET A 209 3.79 5.52 19.86
CA MET A 209 5.14 4.99 19.73
C MET A 209 6.10 5.74 20.67
N SER A 210 7.14 5.04 21.13
CA SER A 210 8.05 5.54 22.16
C SER A 210 9.50 5.12 21.89
N GLY A 211 10.40 5.46 22.81
CA GLY A 211 11.84 5.16 22.67
C GLY A 211 12.58 6.21 21.85
N THR A 212 13.76 5.88 21.39
CA THR A 212 14.65 6.78 20.65
C THR A 212 14.59 6.53 19.16
N ILE A 213 14.94 7.53 18.36
CA ILE A 213 15.10 7.37 16.90
C ILE A 213 16.42 6.64 16.64
N PRO A 214 16.41 5.48 15.95
CA PRO A 214 17.64 4.80 15.60
C PRO A 214 18.48 5.59 14.59
N ALA A 215 19.78 5.78 14.88
CA ALA A 215 20.69 6.45 13.96
C ALA A 215 20.80 5.73 12.59
N GLY A 216 20.52 4.43 12.56
CA GLY A 216 20.50 3.61 11.35
C GLY A 216 19.54 4.09 10.26
N LEU A 217 18.48 4.84 10.61
CA LEU A 217 17.58 5.43 9.62
C LEU A 217 18.31 6.35 8.63
N ALA A 218 19.38 7.00 9.08
CA ALA A 218 20.21 7.83 8.20
C ALA A 218 20.97 7.03 7.12
N HIS A 219 21.00 5.72 7.22
CA HIS A 219 21.64 4.85 6.22
C HIS A 219 20.65 4.35 5.16
N ILE A 220 19.36 4.68 5.25
CA ILE A 220 18.37 4.36 4.22
C ILE A 220 18.59 5.30 3.04
N PRO A 221 19.13 4.83 1.89
CA PRO A 221 19.71 5.72 0.89
C PRO A 221 18.68 6.58 0.12
N ARG A 222 17.38 6.26 0.26
CA ARG A 222 16.30 6.94 -0.46
C ARG A 222 15.31 7.66 0.45
N LEU A 223 15.52 7.61 1.76
CA LEU A 223 14.58 8.23 2.71
C LEU A 223 14.50 9.73 2.45
N THR A 224 13.30 10.17 2.06
CA THR A 224 13.01 11.55 1.66
C THR A 224 12.09 12.25 2.66
N TYR A 225 11.14 11.48 3.23
CA TYR A 225 10.13 12.01 4.15
C TYR A 225 10.04 11.13 5.39
N LEU A 226 10.16 11.75 6.56
CA LEU A 226 10.11 11.09 7.87
C LEU A 226 9.17 11.86 8.80
N TYR A 227 7.98 11.30 9.04
CA TYR A 227 6.94 11.89 9.87
C TYR A 227 6.79 11.09 11.15
N LEU A 228 7.16 11.70 12.30
CA LEU A 228 7.21 11.08 13.62
C LEU A 228 6.42 11.86 14.67
N ASP A 229 5.81 12.97 14.29
CA ASP A 229 5.10 13.89 15.17
C ASP A 229 3.93 13.21 15.90
N HIS A 230 3.48 13.82 17.01
CA HIS A 230 2.37 13.32 17.82
C HIS A 230 2.55 11.84 18.25
N ASN A 231 3.67 11.58 18.94
CA ASN A 231 4.04 10.30 19.53
C ASN A 231 4.61 10.48 20.94
N GLN A 232 5.27 9.46 21.47
CA GLN A 232 5.94 9.48 22.77
C GLN A 232 7.46 9.21 22.62
N PHE A 233 8.04 9.56 21.46
CA PHE A 233 9.47 9.42 21.26
C PHE A 233 10.25 10.32 22.21
N SER A 234 11.44 9.90 22.57
CA SER A 234 12.26 10.57 23.57
C SER A 234 13.76 10.52 23.22
N GLY A 235 14.57 11.06 24.08
CA GLY A 235 16.01 11.10 23.86
C GLY A 235 16.40 12.20 22.87
N ARG A 236 17.57 12.06 22.26
CA ARG A 236 18.12 13.01 21.31
C ARG A 236 17.91 12.51 19.89
N ILE A 237 17.58 13.41 18.99
CA ILE A 237 17.55 13.09 17.56
C ILE A 237 18.97 12.87 17.07
N PRO A 238 19.27 11.76 16.38
CA PRO A 238 20.62 11.49 15.90
C PRO A 238 21.11 12.56 14.91
N ASP A 239 22.26 13.16 15.16
CA ASP A 239 22.84 14.22 14.32
C ASP A 239 23.06 13.79 12.86
N VAL A 240 23.24 12.49 12.62
CA VAL A 240 23.41 11.93 11.28
C VAL A 240 22.16 12.08 10.39
N LEU A 241 20.96 12.18 10.97
CA LEU A 241 19.73 12.40 10.21
C LEU A 241 19.71 13.79 9.56
N TYR A 242 20.24 14.80 10.24
CA TYR A 242 20.33 16.16 9.68
C TYR A 242 21.34 16.28 8.53
N LYS A 243 22.21 15.28 8.38
CA LYS A 243 23.20 15.19 7.31
C LYS A 243 22.77 14.24 6.19
N HIS A 244 21.55 13.71 6.29
CA HIS A 244 21.05 12.77 5.29
C HIS A 244 20.93 13.44 3.91
N PRO A 245 21.53 12.90 2.84
CA PRO A 245 21.63 13.60 1.55
C PRO A 245 20.31 13.82 0.83
N PHE A 246 19.29 13.01 1.14
CA PHE A 246 18.01 13.03 0.43
C PHE A 246 16.81 13.35 1.32
N LEU A 247 16.98 13.44 2.64
CA LEU A 247 15.89 13.79 3.55
C LEU A 247 15.48 15.24 3.32
N LYS A 248 14.23 15.46 2.94
CA LYS A 248 13.64 16.79 2.65
C LYS A 248 12.83 17.29 3.82
N GLU A 249 12.04 16.41 4.42
CA GLU A 249 11.13 16.76 5.50
C GLU A 249 11.25 15.76 6.65
N MET A 250 11.29 16.28 7.88
CA MET A 250 11.22 15.50 9.09
C MET A 250 10.32 16.22 10.10
N TYR A 251 9.18 15.64 10.42
CA TYR A 251 8.23 16.16 11.40
C TYR A 251 8.40 15.40 12.70
N ILE A 252 8.65 16.13 13.80
CA ILE A 252 8.98 15.55 15.10
C ILE A 252 8.21 16.16 16.27
N GLU A 253 7.29 17.08 15.98
CA GLU A 253 6.52 17.82 16.98
C GLU A 253 5.75 16.90 17.92
N VAL A 254 5.37 17.45 19.06
CA VAL A 254 4.53 16.76 20.05
C VAL A 254 5.10 15.38 20.42
N ASN A 255 6.34 15.40 20.90
CA ASN A 255 7.08 14.25 21.41
C ASN A 255 7.85 14.65 22.68
N GLY A 256 8.58 13.72 23.28
CA GLY A 256 9.43 13.96 24.46
C GLY A 256 10.91 14.08 24.13
N PHE A 257 11.29 14.63 22.99
CA PHE A 257 12.70 14.80 22.61
C PHE A 257 13.40 15.81 23.53
N ARG A 258 14.69 15.57 23.75
CA ARG A 258 15.55 16.51 24.46
C ARG A 258 16.19 17.48 23.46
N PRO A 259 16.35 18.77 23.85
CA PRO A 259 17.06 19.72 23.00
C PRO A 259 18.43 19.21 22.61
N GLY A 260 18.78 19.34 21.37
CA GLY A 260 20.09 18.98 20.80
C GLY A 260 20.92 20.20 20.47
N VAL A 261 22.13 20.00 19.95
CA VAL A 261 22.91 21.05 19.32
C VAL A 261 22.24 21.46 18.03
N LYS A 262 22.17 22.76 17.73
CA LYS A 262 21.61 23.28 16.48
C LYS A 262 22.21 22.53 15.28
N PRO A 263 21.41 21.87 14.45
CA PRO A 263 21.97 21.14 13.33
C PRO A 263 22.50 22.12 12.28
N ILE A 264 23.77 21.97 11.97
CA ILE A 264 24.40 22.64 10.82
C ILE A 264 24.25 21.62 9.66
N GLY A 265 23.11 21.62 9.00
CA GLY A 265 22.85 20.74 7.85
C GLY A 265 23.58 21.24 6.61
N ALA A 266 24.05 20.32 5.78
CA ALA A 266 24.62 20.62 4.45
C ALA A 266 23.54 21.06 3.44
N HIS A 267 22.26 20.84 3.75
CA HIS A 267 21.12 21.18 2.91
C HIS A 267 20.21 22.20 3.59
N LYS A 268 19.89 23.27 2.87
CA LYS A 268 19.11 24.42 3.35
C LYS A 268 17.59 24.16 3.54
N VAL A 269 17.14 22.90 3.40
CA VAL A 269 15.71 22.57 3.35
C VAL A 269 15.42 21.30 4.15
N LEU A 270 15.67 21.32 5.46
CA LEU A 270 14.88 20.55 6.40
C LEU A 270 13.84 21.53 6.94
N GLU A 271 12.61 21.47 6.41
CA GLU A 271 11.48 22.09 7.09
C GLU A 271 11.20 21.25 8.34
N LEU A 272 11.74 21.73 9.44
CA LEU A 272 11.46 21.22 10.75
C LEU A 272 10.32 22.07 11.26
N SER A 273 9.17 21.48 11.41
CA SER A 273 7.95 22.21 11.79
C SER A 273 7.90 22.64 13.25
N ASP A 274 8.97 22.44 14.01
CA ASP A 274 9.08 22.94 15.38
C ASP A 274 10.46 23.51 15.66
N SER A 275 10.60 24.82 15.47
CA SER A 275 11.83 25.54 15.71
C SER A 275 12.23 25.60 17.19
N GLU A 276 11.34 25.29 18.14
CA GLU A 276 11.60 25.34 19.56
C GLU A 276 12.35 24.11 20.09
N PHE A 277 12.25 22.95 19.40
CA PHE A 277 12.90 21.70 19.83
C PHE A 277 14.26 21.43 19.21
N LEU A 278 14.74 22.31 18.37
CA LEU A 278 15.99 22.14 17.62
C LEU A 278 17.22 22.79 18.26
N PHE A 279 17.02 23.46 19.34
CA PHE A 279 18.09 24.26 20.00
C PHE A 279 18.34 23.86 21.45
#